data_6a5d35bfdf79d451d5fa4aefb7a7cd39
#
_entry.id   6a5d35bfdf79d451d5fa4aefb7a7cd39
#
_cell.length_a   1.000
_cell.length_b   1.000
_cell.length_c   1.000
_cell.angle_alpha   90.00
_cell.angle_beta   90.00
_cell.angle_gamma   90.00
#
_symmetry.space_group_name_H-M   'P 1'
#
loop_
_entity.id
_entity.type
_entity.pdbx_description
1 polymer ?
#
loop_
_entity_poly.entity_id
_entity_poly.type
_entity_poly.pdbx_seq_one_letter_code
_entity_poly.pdbx_strand_id
1 'polypeptide(L)'
;VPKYKSWAIRLGSIVAALLVCAVVTMILTGENPISVYKTMFEGAFGTERKIWKLLQSLAMLLCVSLAITPAFKMRFWNIGGEGQVLIGGLATAACMILLGGKVPNALLIIIMLVASIIAGAVWALIPAVFKAKFNTNETLFTLMMNYVAIQIVSYFCMYWENPKGSGKIGVINSNTMD
;
A
#
# COMPACT_ATOMS: atom_id res chain seq x y z
N VAL A 1 21.31 -21.95 -19.10
CA VAL A 1 22.26 -21.60 -18.02
C VAL A 1 21.94 -22.52 -16.83
N PRO A 2 22.92 -23.28 -16.29
CA PRO A 2 22.67 -24.15 -15.16
C PRO A 2 22.16 -23.36 -13.95
N LYS A 3 21.20 -23.92 -13.20
CA LYS A 3 20.49 -23.24 -12.09
C LYS A 3 21.44 -22.58 -11.08
N TYR A 4 22.57 -23.20 -10.77
CA TYR A 4 23.54 -22.64 -9.83
C TYR A 4 24.19 -21.34 -10.32
N LYS A 5 24.47 -21.20 -11.61
CA LYS A 5 25.00 -19.95 -12.19
C LYS A 5 23.98 -18.81 -12.10
N SER A 6 22.70 -19.12 -12.32
CA SER A 6 21.63 -18.13 -12.17
C SER A 6 21.50 -17.63 -10.72
N TRP A 7 21.62 -18.52 -9.75
CA TRP A 7 21.62 -18.16 -8.33
C TRP A 7 22.87 -17.35 -7.95
N ALA A 8 24.06 -17.76 -8.43
CA ALA A 8 25.29 -17.03 -8.17
C ALA A 8 25.26 -15.60 -8.73
N ILE A 9 24.71 -15.40 -9.94
CA ILE A 9 24.54 -14.07 -10.53
C ILE A 9 23.57 -13.23 -9.69
N ARG A 10 22.44 -13.78 -9.24
CA ARG A 10 21.47 -13.07 -8.41
C ARG A 10 22.08 -12.64 -7.08
N LEU A 11 22.76 -13.55 -6.37
CA LEU A 11 23.43 -13.24 -5.13
C LEU A 11 24.54 -12.21 -5.32
N GLY A 12 25.36 -12.37 -6.37
CA GLY A 12 26.40 -11.40 -6.72
C GLY A 12 25.84 -10.00 -7.01
N SER A 13 24.71 -9.92 -7.71
CA SER A 13 24.02 -8.64 -7.98
C SER A 13 23.50 -7.98 -6.69
N ILE A 14 22.97 -8.76 -5.75
CA ILE A 14 22.50 -8.24 -4.45
C ILE A 14 23.69 -7.69 -3.66
N VAL A 15 24.79 -8.46 -3.57
CA VAL A 15 26.00 -8.00 -2.86
C VAL A 15 26.58 -6.75 -3.50
N ALA A 16 26.67 -6.70 -4.83
CA ALA A 16 27.14 -5.53 -5.55
C ALA A 16 26.26 -4.30 -5.28
N ALA A 17 24.93 -4.47 -5.28
CA ALA A 17 24.00 -3.38 -4.96
C ALA A 17 24.20 -2.88 -3.53
N LEU A 18 24.37 -3.77 -2.55
CA LEU A 18 24.65 -3.39 -1.15
C LEU A 18 25.96 -2.63 -1.03
N LEU A 19 27.02 -3.05 -1.74
CA LEU A 19 28.31 -2.34 -1.73
C LEU A 19 28.19 -0.94 -2.35
N VAL A 20 27.48 -0.80 -3.47
CA VAL A 20 27.22 0.52 -4.07
C VAL A 20 26.44 1.41 -3.11
N CYS A 21 25.39 0.90 -2.48
CA CYS A 21 24.63 1.64 -1.47
C CYS A 21 25.50 2.04 -0.27
N ALA A 22 26.39 1.17 0.19
CA ALA A 22 27.33 1.46 1.26
C ALA A 22 28.25 2.64 0.92
N VAL A 23 28.81 2.63 -0.30
CA VAL A 23 29.69 3.73 -0.78
C VAL A 23 28.91 5.03 -0.88
N VAL A 24 27.74 5.01 -1.49
CA VAL A 24 26.87 6.20 -1.62
C VAL A 24 26.51 6.77 -0.24
N THR A 25 26.11 5.91 0.70
CA THR A 25 25.77 6.34 2.06
C THR A 25 26.98 6.98 2.76
N MET A 26 28.14 6.36 2.66
CA MET A 26 29.38 6.89 3.23
C MET A 26 29.74 8.28 2.67
N ILE A 27 29.58 8.47 1.34
CA ILE A 27 29.86 9.76 0.68
C ILE A 27 28.84 10.83 1.10
N LEU A 28 27.55 10.49 1.19
CA LEU A 28 26.50 11.46 1.47
C LEU A 28 26.34 11.83 2.94
N THR A 29 26.53 10.86 3.84
CA THR A 29 26.25 11.05 5.28
C THR A 29 27.51 11.08 6.14
N GLY A 30 28.65 10.60 5.63
CA GLY A 30 29.87 10.43 6.40
C GLY A 30 29.81 9.31 7.44
N GLU A 31 28.70 8.59 7.54
CA GLU A 31 28.45 7.52 8.51
C GLU A 31 29.06 6.20 8.07
N ASN A 32 29.43 5.37 9.05
CA ASN A 32 29.94 4.04 8.77
C ASN A 32 28.81 3.15 8.18
N PRO A 33 28.96 2.60 6.96
CA PRO A 33 27.93 1.79 6.31
C PRO A 33 27.50 0.57 7.15
N ILE A 34 28.42 -0.03 7.92
CA ILE A 34 28.10 -1.16 8.79
C ILE A 34 27.12 -0.73 9.89
N SER A 35 27.31 0.45 10.47
CA SER A 35 26.41 1.02 11.47
C SER A 35 25.03 1.26 10.88
N VAL A 36 24.97 1.80 9.66
CA VAL A 36 23.70 2.03 8.94
C VAL A 36 22.95 0.73 8.69
N TYR A 37 23.62 -0.30 8.17
CA TYR A 37 22.98 -1.61 7.95
C TYR A 37 22.54 -2.28 9.24
N LYS A 38 23.33 -2.16 10.32
CA LYS A 38 22.95 -2.66 11.65
C LYS A 38 21.67 -1.98 12.13
N THR A 39 21.59 -0.64 12.03
CA THR A 39 20.42 0.14 12.41
C THR A 39 19.19 -0.22 11.57
N MET A 40 19.35 -0.46 10.27
CA MET A 40 18.28 -0.93 9.39
C MET A 40 17.76 -2.31 9.83
N PHE A 41 18.66 -3.23 10.15
CA PHE A 41 18.29 -4.56 10.63
C PHE A 41 17.60 -4.50 12.00
N GLU A 42 18.12 -3.72 12.93
CA GLU A 42 17.50 -3.47 14.24
C GLU A 42 16.18 -2.71 14.09
N GLY A 43 16.04 -1.88 13.04
CA GLY A 43 14.80 -1.22 12.66
C GLY A 43 13.69 -2.19 12.29
N ALA A 44 14.04 -3.30 11.62
CA ALA A 44 13.09 -4.32 11.19
C ALA A 44 12.82 -5.38 12.27
N PHE A 45 13.85 -5.84 12.97
CA PHE A 45 13.81 -7.02 13.85
C PHE A 45 14.13 -6.73 15.33
N GLY A 46 14.53 -5.51 15.68
CA GLY A 46 15.06 -5.17 17.00
C GLY A 46 14.07 -5.24 18.15
N THR A 47 12.77 -5.30 17.91
CA THR A 47 11.74 -5.45 18.95
C THR A 47 10.56 -6.26 18.44
N GLU A 48 9.85 -6.94 19.34
CA GLU A 48 8.64 -7.71 19.02
C GLU A 48 7.61 -6.87 18.25
N ARG A 49 7.36 -5.61 18.68
CA ARG A 49 6.46 -4.68 17.99
C ARG A 49 6.87 -4.41 16.54
N LYS A 50 8.18 -4.32 16.26
CA LYS A 50 8.68 -4.10 14.89
C LYS A 50 8.48 -5.33 14.03
N ILE A 51 8.71 -6.53 14.59
CA ILE A 51 8.46 -7.81 13.93
C ILE A 51 6.96 -7.95 13.58
N TRP A 52 6.06 -7.63 14.52
CA TRP A 52 4.62 -7.65 14.25
C TRP A 52 4.22 -6.69 13.11
N LYS A 53 4.78 -5.48 13.07
CA LYS A 53 4.56 -4.55 11.96
C LYS A 53 5.10 -5.06 10.64
N LEU A 54 6.27 -5.70 10.65
CA LEU A 54 6.85 -6.34 9.47
C LEU A 54 5.94 -7.45 8.94
N LEU A 55 5.46 -8.34 9.82
CA LEU A 55 4.53 -9.41 9.46
C LEU A 55 3.20 -8.87 8.92
N GLN A 56 2.67 -7.81 9.51
CA GLN A 56 1.46 -7.14 9.03
C GLN A 56 1.65 -6.57 7.63
N SER A 57 2.77 -5.88 7.38
CA SER A 57 3.10 -5.35 6.05
C SER A 57 3.30 -6.47 5.03
N LEU A 58 3.95 -7.56 5.42
CA LEU A 58 4.13 -8.74 4.57
C LEU A 58 2.79 -9.38 4.20
N ALA A 59 1.89 -9.55 5.17
CA ALA A 59 0.55 -10.08 4.93
C ALA A 59 -0.24 -9.21 3.94
N MET A 60 -0.20 -7.88 4.10
CA MET A 60 -0.83 -6.93 3.17
C MET A 60 -0.27 -7.07 1.75
N LEU A 61 1.06 -7.11 1.60
CA LEU A 61 1.71 -7.28 0.31
C LEU A 61 1.36 -8.61 -0.35
N LEU A 62 1.28 -9.69 0.42
CA LEU A 62 0.86 -11.01 -0.07
C LEU A 62 -0.59 -10.98 -0.55
N CYS A 63 -1.51 -10.39 0.21
CA CYS A 63 -2.91 -10.24 -0.19
C CYS A 63 -3.04 -9.47 -1.51
N VAL A 64 -2.36 -8.32 -1.64
CA VAL A 64 -2.37 -7.53 -2.89
C VAL A 64 -1.76 -8.33 -4.04
N SER A 65 -0.63 -9.01 -3.83
CA SER A 65 0.02 -9.82 -4.86
C SER A 65 -0.87 -10.96 -5.36
N LEU A 66 -1.59 -11.61 -4.47
CA LEU A 66 -2.56 -12.65 -4.83
C LEU A 66 -3.75 -12.06 -5.59
N ALA A 67 -4.25 -10.90 -5.17
CA ALA A 67 -5.38 -10.23 -5.81
C ALA A 67 -5.08 -9.80 -7.27
N ILE A 68 -3.86 -9.32 -7.55
CA ILE A 68 -3.47 -8.89 -8.91
C ILE A 68 -2.99 -10.05 -9.80
N THR A 69 -2.68 -11.22 -9.25
CA THR A 69 -2.19 -12.38 -10.02
C THR A 69 -3.13 -12.79 -11.16
N PRO A 70 -4.48 -12.85 -11.00
CA PRO A 70 -5.39 -13.16 -12.10
C PRO A 70 -5.30 -12.15 -13.25
N ALA A 71 -5.18 -10.86 -12.95
CA ALA A 71 -5.05 -9.80 -13.96
C ALA A 71 -3.80 -10.01 -14.80
N PHE A 72 -2.66 -10.29 -14.19
CA PHE A 72 -1.42 -10.60 -14.91
C PHE A 72 -1.53 -11.87 -15.78
N LYS A 73 -2.22 -12.91 -15.29
CA LYS A 73 -2.48 -14.12 -16.10
C LYS A 73 -3.31 -13.82 -17.34
N MET A 74 -4.22 -12.86 -17.27
CA MET A 74 -5.00 -12.39 -18.41
C MET A 74 -4.25 -11.38 -19.30
N ARG A 75 -2.96 -11.18 -19.09
CA ARG A 75 -2.13 -10.17 -19.75
C ARG A 75 -2.63 -8.72 -19.57
N PHE A 76 -3.35 -8.48 -18.50
CA PHE A 76 -3.73 -7.14 -18.06
C PHE A 76 -2.73 -6.68 -16.98
N TRP A 77 -1.83 -5.78 -17.36
CA TRP A 77 -0.77 -5.29 -16.47
C TRP A 77 -1.32 -4.23 -15.51
N ASN A 78 -2.02 -4.70 -14.49
CA ASN A 78 -2.59 -3.84 -13.47
C ASN A 78 -1.53 -3.44 -12.42
N ILE A 79 -1.00 -2.23 -12.54
CA ILE A 79 -0.13 -1.61 -11.52
C ILE A 79 -0.98 -0.77 -10.53
N GLY A 80 -2.29 -0.72 -10.72
CA GLY A 80 -3.26 0.07 -9.94
C GLY A 80 -3.68 -0.51 -8.60
N GLY A 81 -3.03 -1.58 -8.12
CA GLY A 81 -3.40 -2.24 -6.87
C GLY A 81 -3.34 -1.33 -5.66
N GLU A 82 -2.39 -0.41 -5.59
CA GLU A 82 -2.27 0.57 -4.52
C GLU A 82 -3.49 1.50 -4.46
N GLY A 83 -3.91 2.06 -5.60
CA GLY A 83 -5.09 2.92 -5.68
C GLY A 83 -6.38 2.19 -5.28
N GLN A 84 -6.52 0.91 -5.65
CA GLN A 84 -7.67 0.08 -5.26
C GLN A 84 -7.73 -0.12 -3.73
N VAL A 85 -6.60 -0.40 -3.10
CA VAL A 85 -6.49 -0.53 -1.64
C VAL A 85 -6.81 0.80 -0.94
N LEU A 86 -6.28 1.92 -1.46
CA LEU A 86 -6.51 3.26 -0.92
C LEU A 86 -8.00 3.65 -0.97
N ILE A 87 -8.66 3.45 -2.11
CA ILE A 87 -10.09 3.78 -2.26
C ILE A 87 -10.96 2.83 -1.43
N GLY A 88 -10.63 1.54 -1.35
CA GLY A 88 -11.31 0.61 -0.44
C GLY A 88 -11.15 1.00 1.02
N GLY A 89 -9.95 1.42 1.44
CA GLY A 89 -9.67 1.94 2.77
C GLY A 89 -10.41 3.23 3.08
N LEU A 90 -10.50 4.14 2.09
CA LEU A 90 -11.28 5.37 2.22
C LEU A 90 -12.77 5.09 2.44
N ALA A 91 -13.35 4.15 1.69
CA ALA A 91 -14.74 3.74 1.88
C ALA A 91 -14.98 3.14 3.28
N THR A 92 -14.04 2.35 3.77
CA THR A 92 -14.07 1.81 5.14
C THR A 92 -14.05 2.92 6.19
N ALA A 93 -13.13 3.88 6.05
CA ALA A 93 -13.02 5.02 6.96
C ALA A 93 -14.30 5.88 6.93
N ALA A 94 -14.86 6.14 5.74
CA ALA A 94 -16.13 6.86 5.59
C ALA A 94 -17.27 6.15 6.34
N CYS A 95 -17.39 4.83 6.21
CA CYS A 95 -18.40 4.06 6.95
C CYS A 95 -18.19 4.18 8.47
N MET A 96 -16.96 4.11 8.96
CA MET A 96 -16.66 4.27 10.38
C MET A 96 -17.06 5.65 10.88
N ILE A 97 -16.73 6.71 10.14
CA ILE A 97 -17.03 8.10 10.51
C ILE A 97 -18.53 8.37 10.49
N LEU A 98 -19.25 7.91 9.47
CA LEU A 98 -20.65 8.25 9.26
C LEU A 98 -21.62 7.38 10.11
N LEU A 99 -21.27 6.11 10.32
CA LEU A 99 -22.13 5.10 10.97
C LEU A 99 -21.63 4.65 12.34
N GLY A 100 -20.40 5.04 12.74
CA GLY A 100 -19.85 4.71 14.04
C GLY A 100 -20.76 5.19 15.17
N GLY A 101 -21.01 4.31 16.14
CA GLY A 101 -21.94 4.59 17.25
C GLY A 101 -23.43 4.60 16.92
N LYS A 102 -23.82 4.60 15.62
CA LYS A 102 -25.24 4.61 15.19
C LYS A 102 -25.79 3.23 14.92
N VAL A 103 -24.92 2.26 14.64
CA VAL A 103 -25.30 0.87 14.32
C VAL A 103 -24.49 -0.10 15.18
N PRO A 104 -25.02 -1.32 15.41
CA PRO A 104 -24.26 -2.36 16.13
C PRO A 104 -22.93 -2.68 15.42
N ASN A 105 -21.85 -2.87 16.22
CA ASN A 105 -20.51 -3.08 15.69
C ASN A 105 -20.41 -4.22 14.66
N ALA A 106 -21.14 -5.33 14.86
CA ALA A 106 -21.16 -6.45 13.91
C ALA A 106 -21.72 -6.04 12.55
N LEU A 107 -22.81 -5.25 12.52
CA LEU A 107 -23.39 -4.74 11.29
C LEU A 107 -22.46 -3.72 10.62
N LEU A 108 -21.82 -2.85 11.40
CA LEU A 108 -20.85 -1.87 10.89
C LEU A 108 -19.70 -2.58 10.16
N ILE A 109 -19.14 -3.64 10.74
CA ILE A 109 -18.05 -4.41 10.10
C ILE A 109 -18.49 -4.99 8.75
N ILE A 110 -19.71 -5.53 8.67
CA ILE A 110 -20.24 -6.08 7.42
C ILE A 110 -20.40 -4.96 6.37
N ILE A 111 -20.96 -3.81 6.76
CA ILE A 111 -21.12 -2.66 5.87
C ILE A 111 -19.75 -2.16 5.36
N MET A 112 -18.76 -2.05 6.25
CA MET A 112 -17.40 -1.63 5.91
C MET A 112 -16.76 -2.58 4.89
N LEU A 113 -16.92 -3.88 5.11
CA LEU A 113 -16.38 -4.91 4.21
C LEU A 113 -17.04 -4.83 2.82
N VAL A 114 -18.35 -4.75 2.75
CA VAL A 114 -19.09 -4.64 1.48
C VAL A 114 -18.74 -3.32 0.77
N ALA A 115 -18.71 -2.20 1.48
CA ALA A 115 -18.37 -0.90 0.93
C ALA A 115 -16.94 -0.88 0.36
N SER A 116 -15.99 -1.46 1.07
CA SER A 116 -14.60 -1.58 0.63
C SER A 116 -14.47 -2.40 -0.66
N ILE A 117 -15.15 -3.54 -0.73
CA ILE A 117 -15.16 -4.41 -1.93
C ILE A 117 -15.77 -3.65 -3.12
N ILE A 118 -16.93 -3.00 -2.94
CA ILE A 118 -17.58 -2.25 -4.01
C ILE A 118 -16.71 -1.10 -4.49
N ALA A 119 -16.16 -0.30 -3.58
CA ALA A 119 -15.33 0.86 -3.92
C ALA A 119 -14.06 0.44 -4.67
N GLY A 120 -13.35 -0.58 -4.20
CA GLY A 120 -12.17 -1.12 -4.87
C GLY A 120 -12.49 -1.72 -6.25
N ALA A 121 -13.62 -2.44 -6.38
CA ALA A 121 -14.06 -3.02 -7.64
C ALA A 121 -14.46 -1.94 -8.67
N VAL A 122 -15.22 -0.92 -8.26
CA VAL A 122 -15.57 0.22 -9.12
C VAL A 122 -14.31 0.95 -9.59
N TRP A 123 -13.35 1.17 -8.69
CA TRP A 123 -12.07 1.78 -9.05
C TRP A 123 -11.29 0.96 -10.09
N ALA A 124 -11.29 -0.37 -9.96
CA ALA A 124 -10.64 -1.28 -10.89
C ALA A 124 -11.35 -1.36 -12.25
N LEU A 125 -12.68 -1.17 -12.29
CA LEU A 125 -13.46 -1.21 -13.51
C LEU A 125 -13.12 -0.05 -14.46
N ILE A 126 -12.74 1.12 -13.94
CA ILE A 126 -12.43 2.29 -14.78
C ILE A 126 -11.33 1.96 -15.81
N PRO A 127 -10.11 1.56 -15.42
CA PRO A 127 -9.07 1.22 -16.39
C PRO A 127 -9.43 0.00 -17.25
N ALA A 128 -10.19 -0.97 -16.71
CA ALA A 128 -10.61 -2.14 -17.46
C ALA A 128 -11.57 -1.78 -18.61
N VAL A 129 -12.54 -0.90 -18.37
CA VAL A 129 -13.47 -0.39 -19.40
C VAL A 129 -12.73 0.42 -20.46
N PHE A 130 -11.78 1.28 -20.05
CA PHE A 130 -10.99 2.06 -21.00
C PHE A 130 -10.10 1.16 -21.86
N LYS A 131 -9.52 0.11 -21.29
CA LYS A 131 -8.77 -0.89 -22.06
C LYS A 131 -9.66 -1.62 -23.05
N ALA A 132 -10.83 -2.07 -22.60
CA ALA A 132 -11.75 -2.85 -23.44
C ALA A 132 -12.34 -2.04 -24.60
N LYS A 133 -12.74 -0.76 -24.37
CA LYS A 133 -13.37 0.07 -25.38
C LYS A 133 -12.43 0.85 -26.26
N PHE A 134 -11.31 1.33 -25.70
CA PHE A 134 -10.42 2.26 -26.38
C PHE A 134 -9.02 1.69 -26.60
N ASN A 135 -8.78 0.42 -26.20
CA ASN A 135 -7.47 -0.24 -26.27
C ASN A 135 -6.31 0.61 -25.70
N THR A 136 -6.59 1.34 -24.63
CA THR A 136 -5.60 2.18 -23.94
C THR A 136 -4.48 1.34 -23.33
N ASN A 137 -3.32 1.97 -23.06
CA ASN A 137 -2.25 1.31 -22.32
C ASN A 137 -2.66 1.16 -20.85
N GLU A 138 -2.98 -0.07 -20.45
CA GLU A 138 -3.47 -0.41 -19.11
C GLU A 138 -2.45 -0.11 -18.01
N THR A 139 -1.16 -0.32 -18.29
CA THR A 139 -0.07 -0.06 -17.34
C THR A 139 0.00 1.41 -16.97
N LEU A 140 0.03 2.27 -18.00
CA LEU A 140 0.08 3.72 -17.80
C LEU A 140 -1.20 4.24 -17.15
N PHE A 141 -2.36 3.75 -17.62
CA PHE A 141 -3.66 4.20 -17.11
C PHE A 141 -3.83 3.82 -15.62
N THR A 142 -3.52 2.58 -15.24
CA THR A 142 -3.63 2.14 -13.84
C THR A 142 -2.63 2.85 -12.93
N LEU A 143 -1.43 3.20 -13.42
CA LEU A 143 -0.47 4.00 -12.68
C LEU A 143 -1.00 5.42 -12.42
N MET A 144 -1.58 6.08 -13.44
CA MET A 144 -2.19 7.40 -13.28
C MET A 144 -3.35 7.36 -12.27
N MET A 145 -4.16 6.29 -12.29
CA MET A 145 -5.25 6.09 -11.33
C MET A 145 -4.75 5.99 -9.87
N ASN A 146 -3.55 5.45 -9.62
CA ASN A 146 -2.96 5.47 -8.27
C ASN A 146 -2.74 6.90 -7.77
N TYR A 147 -2.18 7.78 -8.60
CA TYR A 147 -1.98 9.18 -8.21
C TYR A 147 -3.31 9.90 -7.95
N VAL A 148 -4.33 9.63 -8.75
CA VAL A 148 -5.68 10.19 -8.51
C VAL A 148 -6.23 9.67 -7.18
N ALA A 149 -6.10 8.37 -6.88
CA ALA A 149 -6.52 7.78 -5.60
C ALA A 149 -5.82 8.43 -4.41
N ILE A 150 -4.49 8.63 -4.50
CA ILE A 150 -3.69 9.30 -3.45
C ILE A 150 -4.24 10.71 -3.19
N GLN A 151 -4.54 11.48 -4.24
CA GLN A 151 -5.07 12.84 -4.09
C GLN A 151 -6.47 12.85 -3.46
N ILE A 152 -7.35 11.93 -3.87
CA ILE A 152 -8.68 11.79 -3.28
C ILE A 152 -8.57 11.44 -1.78
N VAL A 153 -7.75 10.46 -1.43
CA VAL A 153 -7.54 10.07 -0.02
C VAL A 153 -6.94 11.21 0.78
N SER A 154 -5.96 11.93 0.24
CA SER A 154 -5.34 13.08 0.90
C SER A 154 -6.37 14.19 1.16
N TYR A 155 -7.25 14.47 0.20
CA TYR A 155 -8.33 15.42 0.37
C TYR A 155 -9.27 15.04 1.52
N PHE A 156 -9.72 13.78 1.56
CA PHE A 156 -10.61 13.32 2.63
C PHE A 156 -9.90 13.22 3.98
N CYS A 157 -8.60 12.89 4.02
CA CYS A 157 -7.81 12.95 5.25
C CYS A 157 -7.77 14.37 5.83
N MET A 158 -7.60 15.40 4.98
CA MET A 158 -7.67 16.80 5.42
C MET A 158 -9.09 17.23 5.81
N TYR A 159 -10.09 16.75 5.08
CA TYR A 159 -11.49 17.08 5.38
C TYR A 159 -11.93 16.52 6.75
N TRP A 160 -11.53 15.28 7.06
CA TRP A 160 -11.86 14.60 8.33
C TRP A 160 -10.76 14.71 9.39
N GLU A 161 -9.77 15.59 9.21
CA GLU A 161 -8.70 15.70 10.19
C GLU A 161 -9.20 16.14 11.58
N ASN A 162 -8.67 15.49 12.61
CA ASN A 162 -8.94 15.79 14.00
C ASN A 162 -7.68 15.53 14.85
N PRO A 163 -7.11 16.54 15.55
CA PRO A 163 -7.50 17.95 15.52
C PRO A 163 -7.17 18.64 14.18
N LYS A 164 -7.87 19.72 13.85
CA LYS A 164 -7.65 20.49 12.63
C LYS A 164 -6.20 20.96 12.50
N GLY A 165 -5.62 20.84 11.31
CA GLY A 165 -4.21 21.14 11.03
C GLY A 165 -3.24 19.99 11.33
N SER A 166 -3.72 18.83 11.78
CA SER A 166 -2.86 17.67 12.06
C SER A 166 -2.49 16.84 10.83
N GLY A 167 -3.26 16.96 9.75
CA GLY A 167 -3.14 16.12 8.55
C GLY A 167 -3.48 14.64 8.78
N LYS A 168 -4.14 14.31 9.89
CA LYS A 168 -4.50 12.94 10.28
C LYS A 168 -5.95 12.86 10.73
N ILE A 169 -6.62 11.77 10.41
CA ILE A 169 -8.01 11.52 10.82
C ILE A 169 -8.13 11.33 12.34
N GLY A 170 -7.06 11.07 13.06
CA GLY A 170 -7.11 10.83 14.52
C GLY A 170 -7.75 9.50 14.87
N VAL A 171 -8.21 9.39 16.13
CA VAL A 171 -8.90 8.18 16.62
C VAL A 171 -10.39 8.33 16.32
N ILE A 172 -10.91 7.42 15.49
CA ILE A 172 -12.33 7.37 15.15
C ILE A 172 -13.06 6.62 16.29
N ASN A 173 -13.71 7.34 17.17
CA ASN A 173 -14.58 6.77 18.22
C ASN A 173 -15.81 7.67 18.40
N SER A 174 -16.83 7.17 19.14
CA SER A 174 -18.09 7.87 19.38
C SER A 174 -17.95 9.23 20.08
N ASN A 175 -16.82 9.50 20.74
CA ASN A 175 -16.59 10.74 21.49
C ASN A 175 -15.81 11.80 20.70
N THR A 176 -15.37 11.49 19.48
CA THR A 176 -14.57 12.40 18.63
C THR A 176 -15.31 12.89 17.40
N MET A 177 -16.62 12.61 17.31
CA MET A 177 -17.45 12.89 16.13
C MET A 177 -18.54 13.92 16.39
N ASP A 178 -18.28 14.91 17.26
CA ASP A 178 -19.14 16.10 17.39
C ASP A 178 -18.80 17.16 16.36
#